data_c0aff13aca8b9aa39edee284177a83e4
#
_entry.id   c0aff13aca8b9aa39edee284177a83e4
#
_cell.length_a   1.000
_cell.length_b   1.000
_cell.length_c   1.000
_cell.angle_alpha   90.00
_cell.angle_beta   90.00
_cell.angle_gamma   90.00
#
_symmetry.space_group_name_H-M   'P 1'
#
loop_
_entity.id
_entity.type
_entity.pdbx_description
1 polymer ?
#
loop_
_entity_poly.entity_id
_entity_poly.type
_entity_poly.pdbx_seq_one_letter_code
_entity_poly.pdbx_strand_id
1 'polypeptide(L)'
;MGFSKNDFDKVDLRIKNITEQTVEQIEVDSELPPTIEQLEDNNKTYSIMAAILFIDIRKSTHLTENSQAKSMVKIYRSFMRMAVDCVRKNGGVTRQFLGDRIMGVFIDSIDKNGSIVDSAADKAINAARSLQTVIDYSLNKYLKTNVNGKVIECGIGIDYGKVLVTQVGMYGLESDENRENEVDCVWVGNTTNYASKYSDIASGGEIFISNNVFKQMSDEYREVFVKSAKYKGRKLFQGYVAKDYYLEFSEDLGKPIKIEEDTTVESDTFEGLADGIREIERLQDKLIQREKQLAVLEDKIKRENQDYEDKYNNENVAKLRAFDERDTAKKELQEILKDYYVAVSYTHLRAHETSLHL
;
A
#
# COMPACT_ATOMS: atom_id res chain seq x y z
N MET A 1 -27.52 -23.72 -3.81
CA MET A 1 -27.52 -22.88 -5.04
C MET A 1 -26.07 -22.53 -5.35
N GLY A 2 -25.65 -22.65 -6.61
CA GLY A 2 -24.30 -22.31 -7.04
C GLY A 2 -24.30 -21.04 -7.89
N PHE A 3 -23.14 -20.50 -8.20
CA PHE A 3 -22.95 -19.34 -9.06
C PHE A 3 -23.32 -19.71 -10.51
N SER A 4 -24.32 -19.04 -11.07
CA SER A 4 -24.85 -19.30 -12.42
C SER A 4 -24.18 -18.41 -13.47
N LYS A 5 -24.36 -18.73 -14.76
CA LYS A 5 -23.91 -17.86 -15.85
C LYS A 5 -24.54 -16.47 -15.79
N ASN A 6 -25.82 -16.39 -15.43
CA ASN A 6 -26.51 -15.10 -15.26
C ASN A 6 -25.89 -14.25 -14.12
N ASP A 7 -25.44 -14.90 -13.05
CA ASP A 7 -24.75 -14.19 -11.96
C ASP A 7 -23.38 -13.70 -12.43
N PHE A 8 -22.65 -14.50 -13.20
CA PHE A 8 -21.40 -14.09 -13.83
C PHE A 8 -21.60 -12.87 -14.74
N ASP A 9 -22.57 -12.91 -15.65
CA ASP A 9 -22.83 -11.83 -16.61
C ASP A 9 -23.20 -10.51 -15.88
N LYS A 10 -23.94 -10.59 -14.76
CA LYS A 10 -24.23 -9.42 -13.92
C LYS A 10 -22.98 -8.85 -13.25
N VAL A 11 -22.11 -9.71 -12.74
CA VAL A 11 -20.83 -9.28 -12.11
C VAL A 11 -19.91 -8.68 -13.17
N ASP A 12 -19.79 -9.31 -14.34
CA ASP A 12 -18.99 -8.83 -15.46
C ASP A 12 -19.41 -7.43 -15.91
N LEU A 13 -20.72 -7.22 -16.10
CA LEU A 13 -21.27 -5.90 -16.45
C LEU A 13 -20.98 -4.84 -15.39
N ARG A 14 -21.08 -5.20 -14.10
CA ARG A 14 -20.76 -4.28 -12.99
C ARG A 14 -19.28 -3.90 -12.99
N ILE A 15 -18.37 -4.90 -13.14
CA ILE A 15 -16.92 -4.66 -13.24
C ILE A 15 -16.63 -3.73 -14.42
N LYS A 16 -17.22 -4.01 -15.59
CA LYS A 16 -17.08 -3.18 -16.78
C LYS A 16 -17.50 -1.73 -16.49
N ASN A 17 -18.68 -1.52 -15.94
CA ASN A 17 -19.21 -0.18 -15.65
C ASN A 17 -18.29 0.60 -14.69
N ILE A 18 -17.81 -0.04 -13.61
CA ILE A 18 -16.91 0.61 -12.64
C ILE A 18 -15.57 0.96 -13.29
N THR A 19 -15.02 0.06 -14.13
CA THR A 19 -13.68 0.27 -14.72
C THR A 19 -13.69 1.23 -15.90
N GLU A 20 -14.79 1.39 -16.61
CA GLU A 20 -14.93 2.34 -17.73
C GLU A 20 -15.25 3.78 -17.26
N GLN A 21 -15.84 3.94 -16.09
CA GLN A 21 -16.15 5.25 -15.54
C GLN A 21 -14.90 5.97 -15.04
N THR A 22 -14.81 7.26 -15.33
CA THR A 22 -13.74 8.12 -14.79
C THR A 22 -13.94 8.31 -13.28
N VAL A 23 -12.80 8.35 -12.55
CA VAL A 23 -12.82 8.68 -11.12
C VAL A 23 -12.89 10.19 -10.96
N GLU A 24 -13.97 10.69 -10.38
CA GLU A 24 -14.13 12.10 -9.99
C GLU A 24 -13.50 12.30 -8.60
N GLN A 25 -12.56 13.25 -8.50
CA GLN A 25 -11.92 13.59 -7.25
C GLN A 25 -12.49 14.89 -6.68
N ILE A 26 -13.03 14.81 -5.46
CA ILE A 26 -13.61 15.94 -4.73
C ILE A 26 -12.65 16.30 -3.59
N GLU A 27 -12.16 17.53 -3.57
CA GLU A 27 -11.40 18.04 -2.42
C GLU A 27 -12.37 18.31 -1.26
N VAL A 28 -12.04 17.80 -0.08
CA VAL A 28 -12.86 17.98 1.13
C VAL A 28 -12.27 19.10 1.96
N ASP A 29 -13.05 20.16 2.09
CA ASP A 29 -12.81 21.26 3.02
C ASP A 29 -13.68 21.05 4.27
N SER A 30 -13.22 20.16 5.16
CA SER A 30 -13.96 19.75 6.36
C SER A 30 -12.99 19.53 7.51
N GLU A 31 -13.41 19.90 8.71
CA GLU A 31 -12.65 19.67 9.95
C GLU A 31 -12.61 18.19 10.37
N LEU A 32 -13.44 17.34 9.76
CA LEU A 32 -13.50 15.90 10.05
C LEU A 32 -13.40 15.06 8.77
N PRO A 33 -12.75 13.90 8.83
CA PRO A 33 -12.72 12.95 7.72
C PRO A 33 -14.14 12.49 7.36
N PRO A 34 -14.45 12.26 6.06
CA PRO A 34 -15.75 11.81 5.63
C PRO A 34 -16.16 10.51 6.32
N THR A 35 -17.45 10.38 6.64
CA THR A 35 -18.05 9.14 7.14
C THR A 35 -18.53 8.29 5.97
N ILE A 36 -18.84 7.02 6.24
CA ILE A 36 -19.34 6.10 5.20
C ILE A 36 -20.63 6.61 4.58
N GLU A 37 -21.49 7.24 5.37
CA GLU A 37 -22.79 7.75 4.93
C GLU A 37 -22.66 9.01 4.04
N GLN A 38 -21.51 9.68 4.07
CA GLN A 38 -21.21 10.82 3.21
C GLN A 38 -20.59 10.43 1.87
N LEU A 39 -20.16 9.15 1.75
CA LEU A 39 -19.60 8.61 0.52
C LEU A 39 -20.74 8.07 -0.36
N GLU A 40 -20.61 8.23 -1.67
CA GLU A 40 -21.58 7.73 -2.64
C GLU A 40 -21.09 6.41 -3.25
N ASP A 41 -22.02 5.49 -3.56
CA ASP A 41 -21.75 4.23 -4.29
C ASP A 41 -21.52 4.52 -5.78
N ASN A 42 -20.46 5.21 -6.09
CA ASN A 42 -20.02 5.52 -7.46
C ASN A 42 -18.50 5.76 -7.50
N ASN A 43 -17.98 6.15 -8.67
CA ASN A 43 -16.56 6.46 -8.86
C ASN A 43 -16.13 7.86 -8.35
N LYS A 44 -16.90 8.48 -7.45
CA LYS A 44 -16.44 9.67 -6.73
C LYS A 44 -15.51 9.26 -5.59
N THR A 45 -14.45 10.01 -5.42
CA THR A 45 -13.49 9.84 -4.34
C THR A 45 -13.22 11.17 -3.66
N TYR A 46 -13.13 11.16 -2.35
CA TYR A 46 -12.86 12.34 -1.56
C TYR A 46 -11.37 12.43 -1.27
N SER A 47 -10.79 13.58 -1.53
CA SER A 47 -9.37 13.89 -1.35
C SER A 47 -9.17 14.76 -0.14
N ILE A 48 -8.34 14.32 0.79
CA ILE A 48 -8.02 15.06 2.01
C ILE A 48 -6.52 15.07 2.29
N MET A 49 -6.03 16.13 2.92
CA MET A 49 -4.71 16.15 3.56
C MET A 49 -4.88 15.70 5.00
N ALA A 50 -4.17 14.64 5.40
CA ALA A 50 -4.34 14.05 6.72
C ALA A 50 -3.05 13.43 7.26
N ALA A 51 -2.93 13.37 8.58
CA ALA A 51 -2.02 12.45 9.24
C ALA A 51 -2.76 11.13 9.50
N ILE A 52 -2.17 10.04 9.03
CA ILE A 52 -2.68 8.69 9.24
C ILE A 52 -1.79 7.99 10.27
N LEU A 53 -2.43 7.49 11.32
CA LEU A 53 -1.80 6.73 12.38
C LEU A 53 -2.27 5.28 12.32
N PHE A 54 -1.33 4.35 12.36
CA PHE A 54 -1.61 2.94 12.65
C PHE A 54 -0.95 2.54 13.96
N ILE A 55 -1.70 1.83 14.80
CA ILE A 55 -1.18 1.13 15.96
C ILE A 55 -1.45 -0.36 15.83
N ASP A 56 -0.48 -1.20 16.20
CA ASP A 56 -0.50 -2.63 15.98
C ASP A 56 0.15 -3.37 17.16
N ILE A 57 -0.52 -4.41 17.66
CA ILE A 57 -0.01 -5.22 18.79
C ILE A 57 1.17 -6.06 18.33
N ARG A 58 2.30 -5.97 19.04
CA ARG A 58 3.49 -6.76 18.71
C ARG A 58 3.30 -8.23 19.10
N LYS A 59 3.78 -9.13 18.23
CA LYS A 59 3.71 -10.59 18.45
C LYS A 59 2.29 -11.09 18.73
N SER A 60 1.26 -10.51 18.12
CA SER A 60 -0.14 -10.84 18.33
C SER A 60 -0.46 -12.30 18.00
N THR A 61 0.17 -12.90 17.00
CA THR A 61 0.05 -14.32 16.66
C THR A 61 0.49 -15.19 17.85
N HIS A 62 1.69 -14.93 18.39
CA HIS A 62 2.19 -15.64 19.57
C HIS A 62 1.32 -15.39 20.82
N LEU A 63 0.82 -14.17 20.98
CA LEU A 63 -0.13 -13.85 22.05
C LEU A 63 -1.42 -14.69 21.94
N THR A 64 -1.92 -14.86 20.73
CA THR A 64 -3.12 -15.66 20.42
C THR A 64 -2.89 -17.15 20.66
N GLU A 65 -1.77 -17.70 20.17
CA GLU A 65 -1.39 -19.10 20.37
C GLU A 65 -1.26 -19.47 21.85
N ASN A 66 -0.76 -18.53 22.66
CA ASN A 66 -0.53 -18.73 24.10
C ASN A 66 -1.64 -18.15 24.99
N SER A 67 -2.83 -17.94 24.45
CA SER A 67 -3.96 -17.37 25.21
C SER A 67 -5.25 -18.13 24.90
N GLN A 68 -6.10 -18.23 25.91
CA GLN A 68 -7.47 -18.68 25.71
C GLN A 68 -8.27 -17.65 24.91
N ALA A 69 -9.20 -18.08 24.06
CA ALA A 69 -10.04 -17.19 23.27
C ALA A 69 -10.76 -16.11 24.10
N LYS A 70 -11.27 -16.48 25.29
CA LYS A 70 -11.90 -15.52 26.23
C LYS A 70 -10.91 -14.43 26.71
N SER A 71 -9.64 -14.76 26.87
CA SER A 71 -8.59 -13.80 27.25
C SER A 71 -8.30 -12.85 26.07
N MET A 72 -8.24 -13.37 24.85
CA MET A 72 -8.06 -12.55 23.65
C MET A 72 -9.22 -11.57 23.44
N VAL A 73 -10.47 -11.98 23.71
CA VAL A 73 -11.62 -11.06 23.68
C VAL A 73 -11.45 -9.91 24.66
N LYS A 74 -10.97 -10.17 25.88
CA LYS A 74 -10.69 -9.10 26.86
C LYS A 74 -9.59 -8.16 26.39
N ILE A 75 -8.48 -8.71 25.87
CA ILE A 75 -7.36 -7.93 25.35
C ILE A 75 -7.82 -7.02 24.21
N TYR A 76 -8.43 -7.58 23.16
CA TYR A 76 -8.87 -6.79 22.01
C TYR A 76 -9.91 -5.74 22.36
N ARG A 77 -10.92 -6.09 23.16
CA ARG A 77 -11.96 -5.13 23.56
C ARG A 77 -11.42 -3.95 24.36
N SER A 78 -10.51 -4.22 25.31
CA SER A 78 -9.91 -3.14 26.11
C SER A 78 -8.95 -2.30 25.27
N PHE A 79 -8.11 -2.94 24.45
CA PHE A 79 -7.19 -2.27 23.55
C PHE A 79 -7.93 -1.38 22.52
N MET A 80 -8.91 -1.93 21.80
CA MET A 80 -9.67 -1.18 20.80
C MET A 80 -10.41 0.02 21.42
N ARG A 81 -11.02 -0.18 22.59
CA ARG A 81 -11.77 0.88 23.25
C ARG A 81 -10.87 2.02 23.74
N MET A 82 -9.76 1.71 24.39
CA MET A 82 -8.81 2.73 24.82
C MET A 82 -8.17 3.46 23.63
N ALA A 83 -7.92 2.75 22.53
CA ALA A 83 -7.33 3.38 21.35
C ALA A 83 -8.30 4.38 20.71
N VAL A 84 -9.59 4.07 20.62
CA VAL A 84 -10.62 5.02 20.17
C VAL A 84 -10.66 6.25 21.07
N ASP A 85 -10.57 6.07 22.39
CA ASP A 85 -10.59 7.19 23.33
C ASP A 85 -9.35 8.09 23.17
N CYS A 86 -8.16 7.50 23.03
CA CYS A 86 -6.91 8.25 22.80
C CYS A 86 -6.95 9.03 21.48
N VAL A 87 -7.42 8.41 20.39
CA VAL A 87 -7.53 9.07 19.08
C VAL A 87 -8.51 10.24 19.15
N ARG A 88 -9.71 10.03 19.74
CA ARG A 88 -10.76 11.07 19.87
C ARG A 88 -10.31 12.24 20.74
N LYS A 89 -9.68 11.98 21.88
CA LYS A 89 -9.21 13.02 22.82
C LYS A 89 -8.16 13.93 22.20
N ASN A 90 -7.42 13.42 21.22
CA ASN A 90 -6.44 14.19 20.47
C ASN A 90 -6.96 14.70 19.11
N GLY A 91 -8.27 14.86 18.95
CA GLY A 91 -8.86 15.49 17.76
C GLY A 91 -8.85 14.61 16.49
N GLY A 92 -8.64 13.31 16.63
CA GLY A 92 -8.70 12.37 15.52
C GLY A 92 -10.00 11.56 15.47
N VAL A 93 -10.14 10.77 14.42
CA VAL A 93 -11.25 9.83 14.22
C VAL A 93 -10.70 8.47 13.86
N THR A 94 -11.19 7.42 14.55
CA THR A 94 -10.87 6.03 14.19
C THR A 94 -11.70 5.63 12.98
N ARG A 95 -11.07 5.06 11.96
CA ARG A 95 -11.74 4.69 10.69
C ARG A 95 -11.72 3.22 10.35
N GLN A 96 -10.71 2.48 10.77
CA GLN A 96 -10.63 1.05 10.48
C GLN A 96 -10.14 0.26 11.70
N PHE A 97 -10.69 -0.95 11.84
CA PHE A 97 -10.25 -1.99 12.75
C PHE A 97 -9.85 -3.20 11.91
N LEU A 98 -8.56 -3.51 11.87
CA LEU A 98 -7.98 -4.55 11.02
C LEU A 98 -7.33 -5.63 11.89
N GLY A 99 -8.14 -6.52 12.46
CA GLY A 99 -7.66 -7.53 13.40
C GLY A 99 -7.17 -6.89 14.71
N ASP A 100 -5.86 -6.91 14.92
CA ASP A 100 -5.16 -6.30 16.06
C ASP A 100 -4.64 -4.88 15.79
N ARG A 101 -5.00 -4.31 14.63
CA ARG A 101 -4.56 -3.01 14.16
C ARG A 101 -5.71 -2.01 14.10
N ILE A 102 -5.41 -0.76 14.44
CA ILE A 102 -6.36 0.35 14.38
C ILE A 102 -5.78 1.48 13.53
N MET A 103 -6.62 2.08 12.70
CA MET A 103 -6.31 3.28 11.93
C MET A 103 -7.00 4.51 12.51
N GLY A 104 -6.20 5.51 12.88
CA GLY A 104 -6.64 6.87 13.24
C GLY A 104 -6.36 7.85 12.11
N VAL A 105 -7.26 8.80 11.89
CA VAL A 105 -7.14 9.87 10.90
C VAL A 105 -7.26 11.21 11.59
N PHE A 106 -6.33 12.11 11.27
CA PHE A 106 -6.26 13.46 11.84
C PHE A 106 -6.17 14.48 10.71
N ILE A 107 -6.91 15.57 10.84
CA ILE A 107 -6.93 16.69 9.88
C ILE A 107 -6.50 17.95 10.61
N ASP A 108 -5.89 18.89 9.89
CA ASP A 108 -5.51 20.18 10.42
C ASP A 108 -6.77 20.96 10.87
N SER A 109 -6.71 21.61 12.02
CA SER A 109 -7.74 22.60 12.41
C SER A 109 -7.33 23.97 11.86
N ILE A 110 -8.26 24.61 11.19
CA ILE A 110 -8.04 25.88 10.49
C ILE A 110 -8.90 26.98 11.17
N ASP A 111 -8.33 28.15 11.41
CA ASP A 111 -9.05 29.29 11.89
C ASP A 111 -9.90 29.98 10.78
N LYS A 112 -10.65 31.01 11.15
CA LYS A 112 -11.47 31.78 10.19
C LYS A 112 -10.66 32.51 9.11
N ASN A 113 -9.35 32.62 9.29
CA ASN A 113 -8.42 33.26 8.36
C ASN A 113 -7.69 32.25 7.46
N GLY A 114 -7.96 30.94 7.62
CA GLY A 114 -7.29 29.86 6.88
C GLY A 114 -5.92 29.47 7.45
N SER A 115 -5.57 29.93 8.67
CA SER A 115 -4.31 29.56 9.33
C SER A 115 -4.50 28.27 10.12
N ILE A 116 -3.50 27.36 10.07
CA ILE A 116 -3.50 26.14 10.87
C ILE A 116 -3.31 26.52 12.34
N VAL A 117 -4.30 26.20 13.15
CA VAL A 117 -4.29 26.42 14.62
C VAL A 117 -3.75 25.20 15.34
N ASP A 118 -4.06 24.01 14.80
CA ASP A 118 -3.69 22.74 15.42
C ASP A 118 -3.40 21.72 14.30
N SER A 119 -2.14 21.32 14.19
CA SER A 119 -1.69 20.51 13.06
C SER A 119 -2.14 19.06 13.20
N ALA A 120 -2.49 18.44 12.09
CA ALA A 120 -2.79 17.00 12.03
C ALA A 120 -1.61 16.14 12.52
N ALA A 121 -0.38 16.59 12.27
CA ALA A 121 0.83 15.93 12.72
C ALA A 121 0.94 15.93 14.25
N ASP A 122 0.74 17.09 14.90
CA ASP A 122 0.83 17.21 16.37
C ASP A 122 -0.30 16.42 17.05
N LYS A 123 -1.51 16.48 16.51
CA LYS A 123 -2.64 15.66 16.98
C LYS A 123 -2.31 14.17 16.92
N ALA A 124 -1.76 13.69 15.81
CA ALA A 124 -1.40 12.29 15.65
C ALA A 124 -0.26 11.86 16.58
N ILE A 125 0.75 12.72 16.80
CA ILE A 125 1.84 12.47 17.75
C ILE A 125 1.30 12.41 19.18
N ASN A 126 0.44 13.34 19.58
CA ASN A 126 -0.17 13.35 20.91
C ASN A 126 -1.06 12.13 21.12
N ALA A 127 -1.81 11.69 20.11
CA ALA A 127 -2.55 10.45 20.17
C ALA A 127 -1.62 9.24 20.34
N ALA A 128 -0.51 9.18 19.63
CA ALA A 128 0.48 8.10 19.77
C ALA A 128 1.11 8.06 21.17
N ARG A 129 1.48 9.20 21.71
CA ARG A 129 2.01 9.33 23.08
C ARG A 129 0.97 8.91 24.11
N SER A 130 -0.30 9.34 23.94
CA SER A 130 -1.42 8.93 24.80
C SER A 130 -1.66 7.43 24.75
N LEU A 131 -1.60 6.82 23.57
CA LEU A 131 -1.73 5.37 23.37
C LEU A 131 -0.64 4.61 24.14
N GLN A 132 0.61 4.98 23.99
CA GLN A 132 1.72 4.35 24.73
C GLN A 132 1.57 4.53 26.25
N THR A 133 1.15 5.71 26.68
CA THR A 133 0.90 5.98 28.11
C THR A 133 -0.17 5.04 28.68
N VAL A 134 -1.33 4.96 28.00
CA VAL A 134 -2.43 4.11 28.47
C VAL A 134 -2.07 2.62 28.43
N ILE A 135 -1.31 2.19 27.42
CA ILE A 135 -0.85 0.79 27.34
C ILE A 135 0.03 0.46 28.54
N ASP A 136 1.07 1.22 28.77
CA ASP A 136 2.12 0.87 29.73
C ASP A 136 1.73 1.15 31.18
N TYR A 137 0.91 2.17 31.42
CA TYR A 137 0.54 2.57 32.79
C TYR A 137 -0.85 2.08 33.25
N SER A 138 -1.73 1.71 32.32
CA SER A 138 -3.11 1.29 32.64
C SER A 138 -3.45 -0.07 32.07
N LEU A 139 -3.46 -0.24 30.75
CA LEU A 139 -3.92 -1.47 30.12
C LEU A 139 -3.12 -2.68 30.61
N ASN A 140 -1.80 -2.63 30.57
CA ASN A 140 -0.92 -3.71 31.01
C ASN A 140 -1.09 -4.03 32.49
N LYS A 141 -1.36 -3.03 33.34
CA LYS A 141 -1.68 -3.24 34.75
C LYS A 141 -2.91 -4.14 34.93
N TYR A 142 -3.98 -3.86 34.19
CA TYR A 142 -5.21 -4.65 34.31
C TYR A 142 -5.12 -5.97 33.55
N LEU A 143 -4.39 -6.05 32.44
CA LEU A 143 -4.14 -7.31 31.76
C LEU A 143 -3.31 -8.26 32.64
N LYS A 144 -2.25 -7.75 33.28
CA LYS A 144 -1.43 -8.54 34.21
C LYS A 144 -2.25 -9.09 35.39
N THR A 145 -3.16 -8.31 35.92
CA THR A 145 -3.99 -8.71 37.07
C THR A 145 -5.16 -9.63 36.67
N ASN A 146 -5.85 -9.32 35.55
CA ASN A 146 -7.17 -9.90 35.25
C ASN A 146 -7.16 -10.85 34.03
N VAL A 147 -6.03 -10.95 33.31
CA VAL A 147 -5.90 -11.74 32.07
C VAL A 147 -4.61 -12.57 32.13
N ASN A 148 -4.50 -13.41 33.11
CA ASN A 148 -3.44 -14.43 33.26
C ASN A 148 -2.02 -13.89 33.12
N GLY A 149 -1.72 -12.74 33.71
CA GLY A 149 -0.37 -12.15 33.67
C GLY A 149 0.03 -11.56 32.32
N LYS A 150 -0.90 -11.43 31.35
CA LYS A 150 -0.57 -10.93 30.02
C LYS A 150 -0.17 -9.46 30.02
N VAL A 151 0.81 -9.14 29.18
CA VAL A 151 1.31 -7.79 28.91
C VAL A 151 1.42 -7.67 27.40
N ILE A 152 1.08 -6.52 26.84
CA ILE A 152 1.20 -6.24 25.41
C ILE A 152 2.11 -5.06 25.16
N GLU A 153 2.70 -5.03 24.00
CA GLU A 153 3.41 -3.89 23.43
C GLU A 153 2.88 -3.60 22.04
N CYS A 154 2.92 -2.33 21.66
CA CYS A 154 2.44 -1.88 20.36
C CYS A 154 3.53 -1.10 19.62
N GLY A 155 3.52 -1.20 18.29
CA GLY A 155 4.26 -0.31 17.41
C GLY A 155 3.30 0.68 16.76
N ILE A 156 3.68 1.95 16.70
CA ILE A 156 2.87 3.01 16.10
C ILE A 156 3.61 3.57 14.89
N GLY A 157 2.89 3.72 13.76
CA GLY A 157 3.40 4.34 12.54
C GLY A 157 2.53 5.51 12.12
N ILE A 158 3.16 6.65 11.74
CA ILE A 158 2.45 7.85 11.31
C ILE A 158 3.04 8.36 10.01
N ASP A 159 2.19 8.68 9.03
CA ASP A 159 2.57 9.43 7.84
C ASP A 159 1.56 10.57 7.59
N TYR A 160 2.01 11.62 6.90
CA TYR A 160 1.21 12.78 6.56
C TYR A 160 1.24 13.02 5.06
N GLY A 161 0.07 13.27 4.47
CA GLY A 161 -0.07 13.59 3.06
C GLY A 161 -1.48 13.42 2.53
N LYS A 162 -1.59 13.51 1.21
CA LYS A 162 -2.85 13.37 0.51
C LYS A 162 -3.36 11.93 0.52
N VAL A 163 -4.63 11.76 0.85
CA VAL A 163 -5.32 10.46 0.89
C VAL A 163 -6.64 10.58 0.14
N LEU A 164 -6.97 9.55 -0.63
CA LEU A 164 -8.25 9.41 -1.30
C LEU A 164 -9.14 8.47 -0.51
N VAL A 165 -10.40 8.83 -0.32
CA VAL A 165 -11.38 8.02 0.39
C VAL A 165 -12.54 7.72 -0.54
N THR A 166 -12.89 6.46 -0.68
CA THR A 166 -14.01 6.00 -1.49
C THR A 166 -14.77 4.90 -0.78
N GLN A 167 -16.07 4.82 -1.05
CA GLN A 167 -16.90 3.73 -0.58
C GLN A 167 -16.61 2.47 -1.40
N VAL A 168 -16.67 1.32 -0.77
CA VAL A 168 -16.53 0.00 -1.39
C VAL A 168 -17.58 -0.94 -0.83
N GLY A 169 -17.81 -2.04 -1.55
CA GLY A 169 -18.80 -3.04 -1.16
C GLY A 169 -20.13 -2.85 -1.86
N MET A 170 -21.19 -3.31 -1.23
CA MET A 170 -22.54 -3.29 -1.82
C MET A 170 -23.61 -3.07 -0.72
N TYR A 171 -24.61 -2.28 -1.05
CA TYR A 171 -25.83 -2.22 -0.26
C TYR A 171 -26.65 -3.52 -0.45
N GLY A 172 -27.32 -3.95 0.62
CA GLY A 172 -28.32 -5.00 0.54
C GLY A 172 -29.46 -4.59 -0.41
N LEU A 173 -30.05 -5.57 -1.12
CA LEU A 173 -31.21 -5.30 -1.96
C LEU A 173 -32.44 -5.05 -1.08
N GLU A 174 -33.20 -4.00 -1.36
CA GLU A 174 -34.45 -3.67 -0.63
C GLU A 174 -35.46 -4.85 -0.60
N SER A 175 -35.34 -5.78 -1.56
CA SER A 175 -36.17 -6.98 -1.65
C SER A 175 -35.73 -8.15 -0.75
N ASP A 176 -34.62 -8.03 -0.05
CA ASP A 176 -34.05 -9.09 0.80
C ASP A 176 -33.91 -8.57 2.25
N GLU A 177 -34.97 -8.65 3.04
CA GLU A 177 -35.04 -8.17 4.42
C GLU A 177 -33.95 -8.75 5.35
N ASN A 178 -33.23 -9.79 4.91
CA ASN A 178 -32.19 -10.46 5.69
C ASN A 178 -30.75 -10.08 5.24
N ARG A 179 -30.59 -9.22 4.24
CA ARG A 179 -29.26 -8.78 3.79
C ARG A 179 -28.88 -7.46 4.41
N GLU A 180 -27.82 -7.51 5.19
CA GLU A 180 -27.14 -6.33 5.71
C GLU A 180 -26.39 -5.61 4.59
N ASN A 181 -26.17 -4.31 4.77
CA ASN A 181 -25.29 -3.53 3.91
C ASN A 181 -23.85 -4.00 4.12
N GLU A 182 -23.22 -4.46 3.07
CA GLU A 182 -21.82 -4.91 3.04
C GLU A 182 -20.95 -3.78 2.46
N VAL A 183 -20.94 -2.64 3.15
CA VAL A 183 -20.22 -1.44 2.72
C VAL A 183 -19.13 -1.06 3.72
N ASP A 184 -18.02 -0.58 3.21
CA ASP A 184 -16.90 -0.02 3.98
C ASP A 184 -16.27 1.14 3.18
N CYS A 185 -15.29 1.82 3.76
CA CYS A 185 -14.50 2.82 3.06
C CYS A 185 -13.04 2.38 2.92
N VAL A 186 -12.46 2.64 1.75
CA VAL A 186 -11.05 2.39 1.48
C VAL A 186 -10.29 3.72 1.44
N TRP A 187 -9.17 3.73 2.15
CA TRP A 187 -8.25 4.85 2.27
C TRP A 187 -7.06 4.62 1.36
N VAL A 188 -7.11 5.19 0.16
CA VAL A 188 -6.15 4.93 -0.92
C VAL A 188 -5.07 5.99 -0.93
N GLY A 189 -3.81 5.56 -0.95
CA GLY A 189 -2.69 6.46 -1.11
C GLY A 189 -1.40 5.96 -0.47
N ASN A 190 -0.32 6.61 -0.84
CA ASN A 190 1.00 6.29 -0.26
C ASN A 190 1.03 6.55 1.25
N THR A 191 0.36 7.60 1.70
CA THR A 191 0.29 8.00 3.12
C THR A 191 -0.26 6.87 3.99
N THR A 192 -1.42 6.30 3.63
CA THR A 192 -2.00 5.17 4.34
C THR A 192 -1.07 3.95 4.34
N ASN A 193 -0.51 3.63 3.16
CA ASN A 193 0.40 2.51 3.01
C ASN A 193 1.70 2.68 3.81
N TYR A 194 2.27 3.88 3.84
CA TYR A 194 3.51 4.13 4.60
C TYR A 194 3.24 4.15 6.10
N ALA A 195 2.17 4.78 6.57
CA ALA A 195 1.79 4.76 7.99
C ALA A 195 1.64 3.30 8.50
N SER A 196 0.94 2.45 7.74
CA SER A 196 0.83 1.02 8.03
C SER A 196 2.19 0.31 8.07
N LYS A 197 3.08 0.57 7.11
CA LYS A 197 4.42 -0.02 7.09
C LYS A 197 5.30 0.48 8.22
N TYR A 198 5.20 1.74 8.60
CA TYR A 198 5.90 2.30 9.76
C TYR A 198 5.42 1.67 11.06
N SER A 199 4.12 1.42 11.22
CA SER A 199 3.65 0.66 12.38
C SER A 199 4.22 -0.75 12.40
N ASP A 200 4.36 -1.43 11.26
CA ASP A 200 4.92 -2.77 11.18
C ASP A 200 6.40 -2.85 11.62
N ILE A 201 7.20 -1.85 11.26
CA ILE A 201 8.65 -1.81 11.58
C ILE A 201 8.97 -1.15 12.92
N ALA A 202 8.03 -0.45 13.52
CA ALA A 202 8.16 0.09 14.86
C ALA A 202 8.31 -1.04 15.88
N SER A 203 9.29 -1.00 16.75
CA SER A 203 9.44 -1.96 17.84
C SER A 203 8.37 -1.73 18.93
N GLY A 204 8.30 -2.61 19.93
CA GLY A 204 7.41 -2.40 21.08
C GLY A 204 7.72 -1.06 21.78
N GLY A 205 6.68 -0.28 22.02
CA GLY A 205 6.78 1.06 22.62
C GLY A 205 7.35 2.15 21.71
N GLU A 206 7.54 1.88 20.41
CA GLU A 206 8.05 2.89 19.47
C GLU A 206 6.95 3.59 18.67
N ILE A 207 7.16 4.87 18.46
CA ILE A 207 6.41 5.71 17.51
C ILE A 207 7.35 6.00 16.33
N PHE A 208 7.05 5.50 15.15
CA PHE A 208 7.81 5.72 13.92
C PHE A 208 7.06 6.69 13.02
N ILE A 209 7.67 7.80 12.69
CA ILE A 209 7.08 8.85 11.85
C ILE A 209 7.85 9.06 10.56
N SER A 210 7.14 9.49 9.51
CA SER A 210 7.75 9.86 8.24
C SER A 210 8.45 11.23 8.30
N ASN A 211 9.26 11.50 7.27
CA ASN A 211 9.81 12.84 7.05
C ASN A 211 8.71 13.91 6.88
N ASN A 212 7.56 13.56 6.33
CA ASN A 212 6.46 14.49 6.13
C ASN A 212 5.86 14.92 7.47
N VAL A 213 5.62 13.95 8.38
CA VAL A 213 5.16 14.25 9.75
C VAL A 213 6.19 15.11 10.47
N PHE A 214 7.48 14.74 10.39
CA PHE A 214 8.56 15.50 11.03
C PHE A 214 8.65 16.96 10.58
N LYS A 215 8.33 17.26 9.33
CA LYS A 215 8.31 18.62 8.80
C LYS A 215 7.09 19.42 9.25
N GLN A 216 5.95 18.75 9.46
CA GLN A 216 4.67 19.38 9.79
C GLN A 216 4.43 19.55 11.29
N MET A 217 5.14 18.76 12.12
CA MET A 217 5.02 18.85 13.56
C MET A 217 5.70 20.10 14.14
N SER A 218 5.20 20.56 15.26
CA SER A 218 5.75 21.68 16.04
C SER A 218 7.14 21.37 16.55
N ASP A 219 7.94 22.40 16.78
CA ASP A 219 9.34 22.26 17.21
C ASP A 219 9.49 21.54 18.56
N GLU A 220 8.52 21.71 19.47
CA GLU A 220 8.50 21.03 20.77
C GLU A 220 8.54 19.50 20.71
N TYR A 221 7.99 18.90 19.63
CA TYR A 221 8.03 17.45 19.45
C TYR A 221 9.29 16.96 18.77
N ARG A 222 10.01 17.83 18.03
CA ARG A 222 11.20 17.43 17.26
C ARG A 222 12.35 16.95 18.12
N GLU A 223 12.47 17.48 19.33
CA GLU A 223 13.58 17.15 20.24
C GLU A 223 13.56 15.68 20.70
N VAL A 224 12.39 15.05 20.79
CA VAL A 224 12.27 13.67 21.25
C VAL A 224 12.40 12.63 20.12
N PHE A 225 12.36 13.07 18.86
CA PHE A 225 12.44 12.18 17.71
C PHE A 225 13.83 12.07 17.13
N VAL A 226 14.36 10.84 17.07
CA VAL A 226 15.69 10.55 16.52
C VAL A 226 15.58 9.95 15.13
N LYS A 227 16.41 10.40 14.20
CA LYS A 227 16.45 9.85 12.84
C LYS A 227 16.76 8.36 12.87
N SER A 228 15.97 7.58 12.14
CA SER A 228 16.07 6.13 12.10
C SER A 228 15.85 5.59 10.69
N ALA A 229 16.47 4.45 10.42
CA ALA A 229 16.29 3.70 9.19
C ALA A 229 16.15 2.22 9.53
N LYS A 230 15.06 1.59 9.10
CA LYS A 230 14.75 0.18 9.36
C LYS A 230 14.41 -0.56 8.10
N TYR A 231 14.77 -1.83 8.02
CA TYR A 231 14.44 -2.70 6.90
C TYR A 231 13.14 -3.48 7.16
N LYS A 232 12.33 -3.61 6.10
CA LYS A 232 11.24 -4.61 6.03
C LYS A 232 11.43 -5.40 4.74
N GLY A 233 11.89 -6.63 4.88
CA GLY A 233 12.36 -7.41 3.73
C GLY A 233 13.54 -6.71 3.05
N ARG A 234 13.44 -6.45 1.75
CA ARG A 234 14.49 -5.78 0.96
C ARG A 234 14.37 -4.24 0.94
N LYS A 235 13.30 -3.68 1.50
CA LYS A 235 13.03 -2.24 1.43
C LYS A 235 13.49 -1.53 2.71
N LEU A 236 14.30 -0.49 2.53
CA LEU A 236 14.70 0.42 3.60
C LEU A 236 13.63 1.51 3.78
N PHE A 237 13.18 1.68 5.02
CA PHE A 237 12.29 2.75 5.44
C PHE A 237 13.05 3.74 6.30
N GLN A 238 13.03 5.00 5.91
CA GLN A 238 13.67 6.09 6.63
C GLN A 238 12.61 6.98 7.26
N GLY A 239 12.90 7.48 8.45
CA GLY A 239 12.01 8.36 9.20
C GLY A 239 12.63 8.73 10.54
N TYR A 240 11.79 8.93 11.53
CA TYR A 240 12.22 9.26 12.88
C TYR A 240 11.47 8.38 13.89
N VAL A 241 12.10 8.07 15.00
CA VAL A 241 11.53 7.25 16.08
C VAL A 241 11.60 7.98 17.40
N ALA A 242 10.58 7.75 18.22
CA ALA A 242 10.56 8.13 19.61
C ALA A 242 9.98 6.99 20.47
N LYS A 243 10.38 6.95 21.75
CA LYS A 243 9.73 6.18 22.82
C LYS A 243 9.32 7.21 23.86
N ASP A 244 8.13 7.76 23.72
CA ASP A 244 7.69 8.89 24.50
C ASP A 244 6.27 8.71 25.02
N TYR A 245 5.94 9.39 26.11
CA TYR A 245 4.66 9.35 26.78
C TYR A 245 4.03 10.74 26.86
N TYR A 246 2.71 10.77 26.87
CA TYR A 246 1.96 11.96 27.19
C TYR A 246 1.70 11.98 28.71
N LEU A 247 2.59 12.58 29.47
CA LEU A 247 2.59 12.54 30.91
C LEU A 247 2.49 13.97 31.49
N GLU A 248 1.27 14.50 31.57
CA GLU A 248 1.00 15.66 32.44
C GLU A 248 0.90 15.28 33.93
N PHE A 249 0.79 13.97 34.22
CA PHE A 249 0.49 13.43 35.58
C PHE A 249 1.47 12.33 36.00
N SER A 250 2.73 12.41 35.57
CA SER A 250 3.71 11.31 35.71
C SER A 250 3.97 10.88 37.17
N GLU A 251 3.82 11.78 38.13
CA GLU A 251 4.10 11.49 39.54
C GLU A 251 3.06 10.53 40.16
N ASP A 252 1.83 10.52 39.67
CA ASP A 252 0.74 9.73 40.21
C ASP A 252 0.57 8.35 39.55
N LEU A 253 1.18 8.11 38.38
CA LEU A 253 0.94 6.90 37.61
C LEU A 253 1.82 5.70 38.04
N GLY A 254 2.88 5.92 38.79
CA GLY A 254 3.82 4.89 39.22
C GLY A 254 4.77 4.48 38.09
N LYS A 255 5.24 3.22 38.07
CA LYS A 255 6.16 2.72 37.04
C LYS A 255 5.40 2.09 35.87
N PRO A 256 5.88 2.27 34.62
CA PRO A 256 5.30 1.62 33.46
C PRO A 256 5.48 0.11 33.55
N ILE A 257 4.46 -0.64 33.12
CA ILE A 257 4.49 -2.10 33.04
C ILE A 257 4.75 -2.48 31.57
N LYS A 258 5.95 -2.98 31.31
CA LYS A 258 6.42 -3.44 30.01
C LYS A 258 6.66 -4.94 30.04
N ILE A 259 6.82 -5.52 28.85
CA ILE A 259 7.38 -6.86 28.73
C ILE A 259 8.80 -6.78 29.30
N GLU A 260 9.07 -7.51 30.38
CA GLU A 260 10.42 -7.63 30.91
C GLU A 260 11.27 -8.27 29.80
N GLU A 261 12.23 -7.55 29.28
CA GLU A 261 13.28 -8.19 28.50
C GLU A 261 13.96 -9.17 29.46
N ASP A 262 13.84 -10.45 29.15
CA ASP A 262 14.43 -11.51 29.95
C ASP A 262 15.96 -11.29 30.00
N THR A 263 16.41 -10.53 30.99
CA THR A 263 17.84 -10.35 31.29
C THR A 263 18.41 -11.56 32.07
N THR A 264 17.59 -12.57 32.28
CA THR A 264 18.05 -13.86 32.82
C THR A 264 18.39 -14.84 31.72
N VAL A 265 19.33 -14.46 30.87
CA VAL A 265 19.97 -15.41 29.97
C VAL A 265 21.42 -15.57 30.44
N GLU A 266 21.63 -16.23 31.54
CA GLU A 266 23.01 -16.56 31.98
C GLU A 266 23.31 -18.04 32.18
N SER A 267 22.44 -19.00 31.85
CA SER A 267 22.87 -20.41 31.89
C SER A 267 22.46 -21.31 30.74
N ASP A 268 21.43 -20.98 29.96
CA ASP A 268 21.02 -21.77 28.77
C ASP A 268 21.53 -21.21 27.44
N THR A 269 22.37 -20.17 27.49
CA THR A 269 22.73 -19.34 26.34
C THR A 269 23.77 -19.95 25.43
N PHE A 270 24.61 -20.87 25.91
CA PHE A 270 25.65 -21.45 25.04
C PHE A 270 25.08 -22.45 24.00
N GLU A 271 24.08 -23.28 24.36
CA GLU A 271 23.42 -24.15 23.41
C GLU A 271 22.49 -23.39 22.47
N GLY A 272 21.68 -22.47 22.95
CA GLY A 272 20.80 -21.63 22.14
C GLY A 272 21.55 -20.66 21.22
N LEU A 273 22.70 -20.14 21.63
CA LEU A 273 23.59 -19.32 20.79
C LEU A 273 24.24 -20.17 19.69
N ALA A 274 24.69 -21.41 20.03
CA ALA A 274 25.26 -22.33 19.05
C ALA A 274 24.23 -22.76 18.00
N ASP A 275 22.98 -22.99 18.39
CA ASP A 275 21.88 -23.30 17.45
C ASP A 275 21.47 -22.06 16.63
N GLY A 276 21.46 -20.89 17.22
CA GLY A 276 21.24 -19.63 16.50
C GLY A 276 22.34 -19.34 15.47
N ILE A 277 23.59 -19.59 15.80
CA ILE A 277 24.73 -19.45 14.87
C ILE A 277 24.62 -20.47 13.73
N ARG A 278 24.29 -21.73 14.01
CA ARG A 278 24.08 -22.77 12.99
C ARG A 278 22.92 -22.42 12.06
N GLU A 279 21.83 -21.85 12.59
CA GLU A 279 20.70 -21.42 11.75
C GLU A 279 21.05 -20.20 10.89
N ILE A 280 21.85 -19.26 11.41
CA ILE A 280 22.39 -18.13 10.64
C ILE A 280 23.31 -18.64 9.53
N GLU A 281 24.22 -19.54 9.80
CA GLU A 281 25.09 -20.17 8.79
C GLU A 281 24.27 -20.90 7.71
N ARG A 282 23.27 -21.67 8.13
CA ARG A 282 22.36 -22.37 7.20
C ARG A 282 21.54 -21.40 6.34
N LEU A 283 21.11 -20.25 6.90
CA LEU A 283 20.41 -19.22 6.15
C LEU A 283 21.34 -18.47 5.20
N GLN A 284 22.60 -18.26 5.59
CA GLN A 284 23.64 -17.69 4.72
C GLN A 284 23.95 -18.62 3.54
N ASP A 285 24.09 -19.91 3.76
CA ASP A 285 24.29 -20.89 2.70
C ASP A 285 23.12 -20.95 1.73
N LYS A 286 21.88 -20.89 2.24
CA LYS A 286 20.67 -20.79 1.40
C LYS A 286 20.64 -19.48 0.59
N LEU A 287 21.09 -18.38 1.17
CA LEU A 287 21.17 -17.10 0.48
C LEU A 287 22.15 -17.17 -0.68
N ILE A 288 23.37 -17.71 -0.43
CA ILE A 288 24.41 -17.91 -1.44
C ILE A 288 23.93 -18.85 -2.56
N GLN A 289 23.20 -19.91 -2.23
CA GLN A 289 22.60 -20.78 -3.24
C GLN A 289 21.54 -20.06 -4.09
N ARG A 290 20.70 -19.24 -3.46
CA ARG A 290 19.70 -18.46 -4.17
C ARG A 290 20.31 -17.38 -5.06
N GLU A 291 21.37 -16.73 -4.63
CA GLU A 291 22.12 -15.77 -5.44
C GLU A 291 22.74 -16.42 -6.67
N LYS A 292 23.32 -17.62 -6.51
CA LYS A 292 23.83 -18.39 -7.65
C LYS A 292 22.71 -18.78 -8.62
N GLN A 293 21.54 -19.18 -8.13
CA GLN A 293 20.39 -19.51 -8.99
C GLN A 293 19.86 -18.26 -9.73
N LEU A 294 19.85 -17.11 -9.07
CA LEU A 294 19.47 -15.83 -9.68
C LEU A 294 20.44 -15.45 -10.79
N ALA A 295 21.75 -15.55 -10.57
CA ALA A 295 22.75 -15.23 -11.58
C ALA A 295 22.62 -16.11 -12.84
N VAL A 296 22.30 -17.41 -12.66
CA VAL A 296 22.06 -18.34 -13.79
C VAL A 296 20.79 -17.96 -14.55
N LEU A 297 19.72 -17.55 -13.83
CA LEU A 297 18.47 -17.13 -14.45
C LEU A 297 18.64 -15.80 -15.20
N GLU A 298 19.36 -14.85 -14.64
CA GLU A 298 19.68 -13.58 -15.28
C GLU A 298 20.48 -13.79 -16.58
N ASP A 299 21.46 -14.69 -16.56
CA ASP A 299 22.26 -15.04 -17.76
C ASP A 299 21.40 -15.74 -18.83
N LYS A 300 20.46 -16.58 -18.41
CA LYS A 300 19.48 -17.22 -19.31
C LYS A 300 18.55 -16.18 -19.96
N ILE A 301 17.97 -15.29 -19.16
CA ILE A 301 17.10 -14.20 -19.65
C ILE A 301 17.87 -13.29 -20.63
N LYS A 302 19.14 -12.99 -20.33
CA LYS A 302 19.97 -12.17 -21.21
C LYS A 302 20.22 -12.84 -22.56
N ARG A 303 20.46 -14.16 -22.57
CA ARG A 303 20.63 -14.93 -23.82
C ARG A 303 19.31 -15.00 -24.61
N GLU A 304 18.19 -15.28 -23.95
CA GLU A 304 16.89 -15.33 -24.61
C GLU A 304 16.50 -13.96 -25.21
N ASN A 305 16.79 -12.87 -24.52
CA ASN A 305 16.55 -11.52 -25.04
C ASN A 305 17.45 -11.23 -26.26
N GLN A 306 18.73 -11.64 -26.22
CA GLN A 306 19.64 -11.47 -27.35
C GLN A 306 19.16 -12.27 -28.59
N ASP A 307 18.77 -13.52 -28.38
CA ASP A 307 18.20 -14.36 -29.46
C ASP A 307 16.91 -13.76 -30.03
N TYR A 308 16.11 -13.08 -29.20
CA TYR A 308 14.88 -12.41 -29.64
C TYR A 308 15.19 -11.15 -30.47
N GLU A 309 16.15 -10.35 -30.04
CA GLU A 309 16.64 -9.18 -30.79
C GLU A 309 17.24 -9.57 -32.14
N ASP A 310 18.04 -10.64 -32.17
CA ASP A 310 18.66 -11.14 -33.41
C ASP A 310 17.60 -11.67 -34.40
N LYS A 311 16.58 -12.38 -33.91
CA LYS A 311 15.44 -12.80 -34.73
C LYS A 311 14.65 -11.62 -35.29
N TYR A 312 14.34 -10.65 -34.45
CA TYR A 312 13.60 -9.45 -34.82
C TYR A 312 14.36 -8.63 -35.88
N ASN A 313 15.67 -8.47 -35.71
CA ASN A 313 16.51 -7.78 -36.65
C ASN A 313 16.60 -8.53 -38.01
N ASN A 314 16.73 -9.86 -37.97
CA ASN A 314 16.75 -10.68 -39.20
C ASN A 314 15.43 -10.60 -39.96
N GLU A 315 14.28 -10.64 -39.26
CA GLU A 315 12.95 -10.48 -39.86
C GLU A 315 12.79 -9.09 -40.49
N ASN A 316 13.25 -8.03 -39.83
CA ASN A 316 13.18 -6.68 -40.38
C ASN A 316 14.06 -6.51 -41.63
N VAL A 317 15.27 -7.08 -41.63
CA VAL A 317 16.15 -7.10 -42.81
C VAL A 317 15.50 -7.86 -43.95
N ALA A 318 14.85 -9.00 -43.69
CA ALA A 318 14.14 -9.76 -44.71
C ALA A 318 12.94 -8.98 -45.28
N LYS A 319 12.18 -8.28 -44.43
CA LYS A 319 11.10 -7.39 -44.89
C LYS A 319 11.59 -6.25 -45.75
N LEU A 320 12.69 -5.59 -45.39
CA LEU A 320 13.28 -4.52 -46.18
C LEU A 320 13.70 -5.02 -47.57
N ARG A 321 14.36 -6.18 -47.67
CA ARG A 321 14.73 -6.80 -48.95
C ARG A 321 13.48 -7.10 -49.80
N ALA A 322 12.43 -7.65 -49.22
CA ALA A 322 11.19 -7.92 -49.94
C ALA A 322 10.51 -6.64 -50.44
N PHE A 323 10.61 -5.52 -49.71
CA PHE A 323 10.14 -4.21 -50.18
C PHE A 323 10.97 -3.69 -51.38
N ASP A 324 12.31 -3.79 -51.33
CA ASP A 324 13.18 -3.36 -52.40
C ASP A 324 12.96 -4.19 -53.67
N GLU A 325 12.83 -5.51 -53.56
CA GLU A 325 12.49 -6.41 -54.68
C GLU A 325 11.13 -6.07 -55.29
N ARG A 326 10.11 -5.81 -54.47
CA ARG A 326 8.80 -5.38 -54.95
C ARG A 326 8.83 -4.04 -55.67
N ASP A 327 9.59 -3.06 -55.18
CA ASP A 327 9.65 -1.75 -55.76
C ASP A 327 10.49 -1.76 -57.05
N THR A 328 11.48 -2.66 -57.16
CA THR A 328 12.23 -2.93 -58.40
C THR A 328 11.30 -3.57 -59.44
N ALA A 329 10.57 -4.61 -59.09
CA ALA A 329 9.60 -5.26 -59.99
C ALA A 329 8.49 -4.29 -60.47
N LYS A 330 8.05 -3.36 -59.61
CA LYS A 330 7.10 -2.31 -60.04
C LYS A 330 7.70 -1.34 -61.07
N LYS A 331 8.95 -0.96 -60.91
CA LYS A 331 9.63 -0.10 -61.90
C LYS A 331 9.80 -0.80 -63.23
N GLU A 332 10.23 -2.07 -63.23
CA GLU A 332 10.33 -2.89 -64.46
C GLU A 332 8.97 -3.04 -65.13
N LEU A 333 7.89 -3.30 -64.36
CA LEU A 333 6.55 -3.38 -64.92
C LEU A 333 6.09 -2.05 -65.54
N GLN A 334 6.41 -0.93 -64.93
CA GLN A 334 6.11 0.41 -65.48
C GLN A 334 6.84 0.67 -66.79
N GLU A 335 8.11 0.25 -66.93
CA GLU A 335 8.87 0.35 -68.17
C GLU A 335 8.23 -0.53 -69.27
N ILE A 336 7.92 -1.80 -68.97
CA ILE A 336 7.27 -2.69 -69.89
C ILE A 336 5.91 -2.13 -70.34
N LEU A 337 5.11 -1.59 -69.45
CA LEU A 337 3.84 -0.95 -69.78
C LEU A 337 4.04 0.27 -70.69
N LYS A 338 5.05 1.08 -70.44
CA LYS A 338 5.39 2.24 -71.28
C LYS A 338 5.73 1.81 -72.69
N ASP A 339 6.60 0.79 -72.82
CA ASP A 339 6.98 0.25 -74.12
C ASP A 339 5.77 -0.39 -74.84
N TYR A 340 4.91 -1.07 -74.12
CA TYR A 340 3.66 -1.63 -74.65
C TYR A 340 2.72 -0.53 -75.20
N TYR A 341 2.52 0.56 -74.44
CA TYR A 341 1.69 1.69 -74.87
C TYR A 341 2.30 2.38 -76.08
N VAL A 342 3.62 2.51 -76.19
CA VAL A 342 4.31 3.07 -77.37
C VAL A 342 4.07 2.14 -78.61
N ALA A 343 4.21 0.81 -78.44
CA ALA A 343 4.04 -0.14 -79.51
C ALA A 343 2.58 -0.17 -80.00
N VAL A 344 1.59 -0.13 -79.05
CA VAL A 344 0.16 -0.09 -79.42
C VAL A 344 -0.18 1.23 -80.11
N SER A 345 0.35 2.36 -79.65
CA SER A 345 0.13 3.65 -80.33
C SER A 345 0.73 3.68 -81.74
N TYR A 346 1.89 3.07 -81.95
CA TYR A 346 2.51 2.95 -83.26
C TYR A 346 1.73 2.03 -84.22
N THR A 347 1.19 0.90 -83.70
CA THR A 347 0.32 0.01 -84.48
C THR A 347 -1.02 0.67 -84.85
N HIS A 348 -1.60 1.46 -83.94
CA HIS A 348 -2.80 2.25 -84.24
C HIS A 348 -2.59 3.34 -85.31
N LEU A 349 -1.47 4.07 -85.22
CA LEU A 349 -1.08 5.08 -86.22
C LEU A 349 -0.88 4.45 -87.62
N ARG A 350 -0.21 3.29 -87.66
CA ARG A 350 0.02 2.55 -88.92
C ARG A 350 -1.26 2.01 -89.51
N ALA A 351 -2.19 1.52 -88.72
CA ALA A 351 -3.54 1.08 -89.15
C ALA A 351 -4.37 2.24 -89.70
N HIS A 352 -4.21 3.44 -89.17
CA HIS A 352 -4.87 4.67 -89.65
C HIS A 352 -4.29 5.15 -90.96
N GLU A 353 -2.98 5.08 -91.16
CA GLU A 353 -2.32 5.41 -92.41
C GLU A 353 -2.66 4.48 -93.58
N THR A 354 -2.81 3.16 -93.28
CA THR A 354 -3.24 2.16 -94.29
C THR A 354 -4.71 2.27 -94.65
N SER A 355 -5.56 2.81 -93.79
CA SER A 355 -6.99 3.05 -94.08
C SER A 355 -7.29 4.32 -94.85
N LEU A 356 -6.33 5.23 -94.95
CA LEU A 356 -6.37 6.47 -95.81
C LEU A 356 -5.88 6.28 -97.22
N HIS A 357 -5.32 5.11 -97.58
CA HIS A 357 -4.80 4.77 -98.89
C HIS A 357 -5.62 3.70 -99.63
N LEU A 358 -6.81 3.37 -99.12
CA LEU A 358 -7.86 2.59 -99.81
C LEU A 358 -9.08 3.49 -100.07
#